data_f77abbf20e8a0367f7fb8a984018e2ce
#
_entry.id   f77abbf20e8a0367f7fb8a984018e2ce
#
_cell.length_a   1.000
_cell.length_b   1.000
_cell.length_c   1.000
_cell.angle_alpha   90.00
_cell.angle_beta   90.00
_cell.angle_gamma   90.00
#
_symmetry.space_group_name_H-M   'P 1'
#
loop_
_entity.id
_entity.type
_entity.pdbx_description
1 polymer ?
#
loop_
_entity_poly.entity_id
_entity_poly.type
_entity_poly.pdbx_seq_one_letter_code
_entity_poly.pdbx_strand_id
1 'polypeptide(L)'
;MRKVHGSDADLSSIDETRQLQGTELTALSSLGHADGRSEETTRLSPRGKSGETLAMHWQGEGPSANRQALALAAICILLLPYWACWEQMANTVPLFYDERVERTLFSWSTTPVPAAALQALSPIFTIALLPAFSNRWAHEARAGAEQSAARKLAIGVAFSAVGWLLMAASAVDSTPTSKSSLLGPLAANLFYTLGHIHVGPVGLALVTRCAPHGAESSAVGLWLLSSGVGGVLAGSLGTYYSLWSPARFFANLAGIAAACTLVIILLVPRLERIARGIEVS
;
A
#
# COMPACT_ATOMS: atom_id res chain seq x y z
N MET A 1 8.99 -46.87 -37.34
CA MET A 1 9.03 -45.64 -38.16
C MET A 1 7.75 -44.86 -37.90
N ARG A 2 7.79 -43.81 -37.06
CA ARG A 2 6.67 -42.89 -36.78
C ARG A 2 7.23 -41.48 -37.02
N LYS A 3 6.71 -40.87 -38.12
CA LYS A 3 7.13 -39.53 -38.55
C LYS A 3 6.61 -38.49 -37.55
N VAL A 4 7.50 -37.63 -37.10
CA VAL A 4 7.25 -36.39 -36.36
C VAL A 4 6.72 -35.36 -37.37
N HIS A 5 5.46 -34.97 -37.24
CA HIS A 5 4.85 -33.82 -37.89
C HIS A 5 4.41 -32.86 -36.78
N GLY A 6 5.16 -31.79 -36.59
CA GLY A 6 4.84 -30.78 -35.59
C GLY A 6 5.90 -29.69 -35.53
N SER A 7 6.10 -28.93 -36.62
CA SER A 7 7.02 -27.79 -36.62
C SER A 7 6.55 -26.58 -37.43
N ASP A 8 5.57 -26.70 -38.30
CA ASP A 8 5.20 -25.58 -39.19
C ASP A 8 4.03 -24.73 -38.69
N ALA A 9 3.22 -25.23 -37.74
CA ALA A 9 2.11 -24.47 -37.16
C ALA A 9 2.53 -23.45 -36.08
N ASP A 10 3.69 -23.66 -35.47
CA ASP A 10 4.16 -22.81 -34.37
C ASP A 10 4.91 -21.56 -34.88
N LEU A 11 5.50 -21.63 -36.06
CA LEU A 11 6.19 -20.49 -36.66
C LEU A 11 5.23 -19.46 -37.30
N SER A 12 4.08 -19.90 -37.80
CA SER A 12 3.08 -19.01 -38.38
C SER A 12 2.37 -18.15 -37.30
N SER A 13 2.15 -18.69 -36.12
CA SER A 13 1.53 -17.95 -34.99
C SER A 13 2.46 -16.88 -34.43
N ILE A 14 3.76 -17.06 -34.48
CA ILE A 14 4.76 -16.09 -34.00
C ILE A 14 4.89 -14.91 -34.97
N ASP A 15 4.79 -15.18 -36.29
CA ASP A 15 4.84 -14.11 -37.29
C ASP A 15 3.57 -13.28 -37.32
N GLU A 16 2.39 -13.87 -37.11
CA GLU A 16 1.14 -13.13 -36.97
C GLU A 16 1.12 -12.20 -35.76
N THR A 17 1.66 -12.66 -34.63
CA THR A 17 1.76 -11.85 -33.41
C THR A 17 2.74 -10.68 -33.57
N ARG A 18 3.82 -10.87 -34.34
CA ARG A 18 4.77 -9.80 -34.67
C ARG A 18 4.20 -8.75 -35.62
N GLN A 19 3.39 -9.17 -36.59
CA GLN A 19 2.72 -8.23 -37.50
C GLN A 19 1.68 -7.38 -36.79
N LEU A 20 0.91 -7.94 -35.85
CA LEU A 20 -0.07 -7.22 -35.06
C LEU A 20 0.59 -6.18 -34.14
N GLN A 21 1.70 -6.52 -33.48
CA GLN A 21 2.47 -5.55 -32.68
C GLN A 21 3.10 -4.43 -33.51
N GLY A 22 3.56 -4.74 -34.74
CA GLY A 22 4.10 -3.74 -35.66
C GLY A 22 3.06 -2.73 -36.13
N THR A 23 1.81 -3.16 -36.31
CA THR A 23 0.70 -2.28 -36.76
C THR A 23 0.19 -1.38 -35.63
N GLU A 24 0.16 -1.85 -34.38
CA GLU A 24 -0.22 -1.01 -33.23
C GLU A 24 0.81 0.08 -32.95
N LEU A 25 2.11 -0.23 -33.07
CA LEU A 25 3.17 0.77 -32.88
C LEU A 25 3.16 1.84 -33.96
N THR A 26 2.78 1.50 -35.19
CA THR A 26 2.65 2.46 -36.30
C THR A 26 1.41 3.34 -36.15
N ALA A 27 0.30 2.79 -35.61
CA ALA A 27 -0.91 3.55 -35.34
C ALA A 27 -0.73 4.54 -34.17
N LEU A 28 0.05 4.19 -33.16
CA LEU A 28 0.37 5.09 -32.04
C LEU A 28 1.34 6.22 -32.45
N SER A 29 2.22 5.99 -33.42
CA SER A 29 3.11 7.03 -33.95
C SER A 29 2.39 8.04 -34.85
N SER A 30 1.30 7.65 -35.51
CA SER A 30 0.51 8.54 -36.38
C SER A 30 -0.45 9.45 -35.61
N LEU A 31 -0.84 9.09 -34.37
CA LEU A 31 -1.66 9.94 -33.50
C LEU A 31 -0.87 11.08 -32.79
N GLY A 32 0.47 11.01 -32.81
CA GLY A 32 1.33 12.03 -32.25
C GLY A 32 1.67 13.20 -33.18
N HIS A 33 1.15 13.25 -34.41
CA HIS A 33 1.60 14.22 -35.45
C HIS A 33 0.49 15.16 -35.95
N ALA A 34 -0.47 15.49 -35.10
CA ALA A 34 -1.49 16.49 -35.45
C ALA A 34 -1.63 17.53 -34.32
N ASP A 35 -0.62 18.31 -34.07
CA ASP A 35 -0.79 19.73 -33.68
C ASP A 35 0.51 20.49 -33.91
N GLY A 36 0.47 21.36 -34.90
CA GLY A 36 1.60 22.19 -35.26
C GLY A 36 1.55 23.52 -34.57
N ARG A 37 2.65 23.94 -33.94
CA ARG A 37 3.14 25.33 -34.01
C ARG A 37 4.54 25.49 -33.44
N SER A 38 5.36 26.09 -34.30
CA SER A 38 6.55 26.93 -34.06
C SER A 38 7.80 26.32 -33.41
N GLU A 39 8.78 26.24 -34.31
CA GLU A 39 10.21 26.04 -34.14
C GLU A 39 10.83 27.01 -33.12
N GLU A 40 11.62 26.44 -32.20
CA GLU A 40 12.83 27.10 -31.74
C GLU A 40 13.96 26.08 -31.63
N THR A 41 14.89 26.19 -32.56
CA THR A 41 16.09 25.39 -32.72
C THR A 41 17.06 25.65 -31.57
N THR A 42 17.19 24.71 -30.62
CA THR A 42 18.34 24.64 -29.71
C THR A 42 19.16 23.40 -30.02
N ARG A 43 20.37 23.64 -30.51
CA ARG A 43 21.40 22.66 -30.92
C ARG A 43 21.72 21.72 -29.78
N LEU A 44 21.45 20.43 -29.98
CA LEU A 44 22.00 19.34 -29.16
C LEU A 44 23.44 19.06 -29.60
N SER A 45 24.38 19.33 -28.74
CA SER A 45 25.77 18.87 -28.88
C SER A 45 25.91 17.53 -28.16
N PRO A 46 26.37 16.46 -28.83
CA PRO A 46 26.62 15.21 -28.17
C PRO A 46 28.05 15.18 -27.66
N ARG A 47 28.25 15.25 -26.33
CA ARG A 47 29.53 14.84 -25.76
C ARG A 47 29.32 14.05 -24.48
N GLY A 48 29.56 12.75 -24.58
CA GLY A 48 29.44 11.81 -23.49
C GLY A 48 30.36 12.08 -22.30
N LYS A 49 29.88 11.70 -21.13
CA LYS A 49 30.72 11.21 -20.04
C LYS A 49 29.98 10.05 -19.38
N SER A 50 30.53 8.87 -19.61
CA SER A 50 30.26 7.67 -18.85
C SER A 50 30.67 7.87 -17.39
N GLY A 51 29.83 7.43 -16.45
CA GLY A 51 30.24 7.22 -15.07
C GLY A 51 29.90 8.33 -14.10
N GLU A 52 28.66 8.83 -14.08
CA GLU A 52 28.16 9.49 -12.89
C GLU A 52 27.29 8.50 -12.12
N THR A 53 27.86 8.03 -11.04
CA THR A 53 27.23 7.40 -9.88
C THR A 53 25.84 7.98 -9.69
N LEU A 54 24.84 7.11 -9.46
CA LEU A 54 23.50 7.45 -9.00
C LEU A 54 23.59 8.06 -7.58
N ALA A 55 24.26 9.19 -7.45
CA ALA A 55 24.09 10.06 -6.31
C ALA A 55 22.71 10.69 -6.49
N MET A 56 21.75 10.37 -5.62
CA MET A 56 20.49 11.09 -5.47
C MET A 56 20.86 12.57 -5.24
N HIS A 57 20.90 13.34 -6.33
CA HIS A 57 21.19 14.76 -6.26
C HIS A 57 19.90 15.47 -5.85
N TRP A 58 19.75 15.70 -4.55
CA TRP A 58 18.72 16.57 -4.00
C TRP A 58 19.03 18.01 -4.44
N GLN A 59 18.55 18.41 -5.62
CA GLN A 59 18.60 19.80 -6.06
C GLN A 59 17.47 20.59 -5.42
N GLY A 60 17.57 20.83 -4.15
CA GLY A 60 16.69 21.69 -3.37
C GLY A 60 17.51 22.45 -2.36
N GLU A 61 18.34 23.38 -2.84
CA GLU A 61 19.16 24.23 -1.97
C GLU A 61 18.30 25.31 -1.33
N GLY A 62 17.75 25.02 -0.15
CA GLY A 62 17.12 26.01 0.70
C GLY A 62 16.72 25.42 2.06
N PRO A 63 16.66 26.25 3.11
CA PRO A 63 16.21 25.81 4.44
C PRO A 63 14.80 25.18 4.43
N SER A 64 13.97 25.50 3.44
CA SER A 64 12.65 24.94 3.23
C SER A 64 12.70 23.48 2.75
N ALA A 65 13.54 23.13 1.76
CA ALA A 65 13.65 21.78 1.21
C ALA A 65 14.14 20.76 2.25
N ASN A 66 15.12 21.13 3.07
CA ASN A 66 15.60 20.26 4.16
C ASN A 66 14.52 20.02 5.23
N ARG A 67 13.68 21.02 5.52
CA ARG A 67 12.56 20.86 6.46
C ARG A 67 11.47 19.94 5.89
N GLN A 68 11.18 20.06 4.60
CA GLN A 68 10.24 19.18 3.89
C GLN A 68 10.73 17.73 3.91
N ALA A 69 11.99 17.49 3.54
CA ALA A 69 12.59 16.17 3.56
C ALA A 69 12.58 15.54 4.96
N LEU A 70 12.89 16.32 6.00
CA LEU A 70 12.85 15.87 7.38
C LEU A 70 11.41 15.52 7.83
N ALA A 71 10.42 16.33 7.44
CA ALA A 71 9.02 16.08 7.74
C ALA A 71 8.52 14.80 7.08
N LEU A 72 8.91 14.56 5.82
CA LEU A 72 8.58 13.32 5.09
C LEU A 72 9.21 12.11 5.77
N ALA A 73 10.49 12.17 6.11
CA ALA A 73 11.17 11.10 6.83
C ALA A 73 10.50 10.82 8.19
N ALA A 74 10.12 11.86 8.92
CA ALA A 74 9.43 11.73 10.21
C ALA A 74 8.06 11.03 10.04
N ILE A 75 7.28 11.35 9.01
CA ILE A 75 6.00 10.68 8.71
C ILE A 75 6.24 9.21 8.37
N CYS A 76 7.23 8.91 7.53
CA CYS A 76 7.58 7.54 7.16
C CYS A 76 8.00 6.71 8.39
N ILE A 77 8.85 7.27 9.26
CA ILE A 77 9.29 6.63 10.51
C ILE A 77 8.10 6.43 11.47
N LEU A 78 7.23 7.42 11.60
CA LEU A 78 6.04 7.35 12.45
C LEU A 78 5.09 6.22 12.05
N LEU A 79 5.02 5.88 10.77
CA LEU A 79 4.17 4.82 10.24
C LEU A 79 4.83 3.44 10.20
N LEU A 80 6.10 3.29 10.55
CA LEU A 80 6.77 1.98 10.61
C LEU A 80 6.03 0.95 11.47
N PRO A 81 5.52 1.28 12.68
CA PRO A 81 4.75 0.34 13.48
C PRO A 81 3.44 -0.09 12.79
N TYR A 82 2.78 0.83 12.06
CA TYR A 82 1.59 0.50 11.27
C TYR A 82 1.94 -0.51 10.16
N TRP A 83 3.02 -0.26 9.40
CA TRP A 83 3.46 -1.17 8.33
C TRP A 83 3.84 -2.54 8.88
N ALA A 84 4.55 -2.58 10.02
CA ALA A 84 4.92 -3.84 10.67
C ALA A 84 3.69 -4.66 11.11
N CYS A 85 2.62 -3.99 11.55
CA CYS A 85 1.34 -4.65 11.82
C CYS A 85 0.64 -5.05 10.53
N TRP A 86 0.59 -4.17 9.52
CA TRP A 86 -0.11 -4.43 8.25
C TRP A 86 0.43 -5.67 7.53
N GLU A 87 1.74 -5.83 7.46
CA GLU A 87 2.38 -6.97 6.81
C GLU A 87 2.08 -8.31 7.48
N GLN A 88 1.52 -8.32 8.71
CA GLN A 88 1.04 -9.55 9.33
C GLN A 88 -0.17 -10.15 8.61
N MET A 89 -0.87 -9.34 7.80
CA MET A 89 -1.96 -9.84 6.94
C MET A 89 -1.48 -10.90 5.94
N ALA A 90 -0.26 -10.76 5.44
CA ALA A 90 0.35 -11.74 4.54
C ALA A 90 1.20 -12.79 5.28
N ASN A 91 1.58 -12.55 6.53
CA ASN A 91 2.49 -13.38 7.30
C ASN A 91 1.74 -14.32 8.27
N THR A 92 1.21 -13.81 9.38
CA THR A 92 0.65 -14.64 10.48
C THR A 92 -0.84 -14.85 10.36
N VAL A 93 -1.59 -13.96 9.73
CA VAL A 93 -3.04 -14.08 9.57
C VAL A 93 -3.44 -15.33 8.77
N PRO A 94 -2.78 -15.69 7.64
CA PRO A 94 -3.07 -16.94 6.94
C PRO A 94 -2.84 -18.19 7.80
N LEU A 95 -1.80 -18.19 8.62
CA LEU A 95 -1.51 -19.29 9.56
C LEU A 95 -2.65 -19.43 10.56
N PHE A 96 -3.11 -18.32 11.15
CA PHE A 96 -4.25 -18.34 12.06
C PHE A 96 -5.52 -18.85 11.38
N TYR A 97 -5.79 -18.43 10.14
CA TYR A 97 -6.94 -18.92 9.39
C TYR A 97 -6.86 -20.43 9.17
N ASP A 98 -5.70 -20.94 8.83
CA ASP A 98 -5.52 -22.37 8.55
C ASP A 98 -5.62 -23.22 9.81
N GLU A 99 -4.98 -22.81 10.87
CA GLU A 99 -4.86 -23.57 12.10
C GLU A 99 -6.08 -23.46 13.02
N ARG A 100 -6.73 -22.29 13.10
CA ARG A 100 -7.62 -21.92 14.21
C ARG A 100 -9.00 -21.45 13.79
N VAL A 101 -9.30 -21.27 12.49
CA VAL A 101 -10.59 -20.76 12.03
C VAL A 101 -11.37 -21.83 11.30
N GLU A 102 -12.66 -21.97 11.65
CA GLU A 102 -13.58 -22.82 10.91
C GLU A 102 -13.89 -22.14 9.57
N ARG A 103 -13.47 -22.78 8.49
CA ARG A 103 -13.55 -22.22 7.12
C ARG A 103 -14.58 -22.91 6.24
N THR A 104 -15.41 -23.79 6.81
CA THR A 104 -16.55 -24.37 6.11
C THR A 104 -17.70 -23.35 6.11
N LEU A 105 -18.04 -22.85 4.92
CA LEU A 105 -19.09 -21.81 4.79
C LEU A 105 -20.49 -22.39 4.91
N PHE A 106 -20.68 -23.64 4.54
CA PHE A 106 -21.99 -24.29 4.50
C PHE A 106 -21.91 -25.67 5.15
N SER A 107 -22.95 -26.03 5.88
CA SER A 107 -23.06 -27.33 6.56
C SER A 107 -23.02 -28.55 5.62
N TRP A 108 -23.32 -28.34 4.32
CA TRP A 108 -23.22 -29.38 3.30
C TRP A 108 -21.86 -29.43 2.59
N SER A 109 -20.98 -28.44 2.79
CA SER A 109 -19.65 -28.41 2.19
C SER A 109 -18.65 -29.08 3.12
N THR A 110 -18.00 -30.12 2.67
CA THR A 110 -16.91 -30.79 3.39
C THR A 110 -15.55 -30.14 3.11
N THR A 111 -15.47 -29.24 2.10
CA THR A 111 -14.21 -28.60 1.69
C THR A 111 -14.10 -27.21 2.34
N PRO A 112 -13.09 -26.96 3.19
CA PRO A 112 -12.86 -25.65 3.78
C PRO A 112 -12.37 -24.67 2.69
N VAL A 113 -12.76 -23.40 2.82
CA VAL A 113 -12.23 -22.32 1.97
C VAL A 113 -10.73 -22.19 2.21
N PRO A 114 -9.89 -22.14 1.17
CA PRO A 114 -8.45 -21.95 1.35
C PRO A 114 -8.15 -20.64 2.09
N ALA A 115 -7.19 -20.65 3.03
CA ALA A 115 -6.79 -19.45 3.77
C ALA A 115 -6.36 -18.31 2.83
N ALA A 116 -5.69 -18.64 1.72
CA ALA A 116 -5.31 -17.67 0.70
C ALA A 116 -6.51 -16.98 0.03
N ALA A 117 -7.65 -17.67 -0.14
CA ALA A 117 -8.85 -17.06 -0.71
C ALA A 117 -9.46 -16.00 0.22
N LEU A 118 -9.32 -16.17 1.54
CA LEU A 118 -9.76 -15.17 2.52
C LEU A 118 -8.92 -13.89 2.46
N GLN A 119 -7.67 -13.96 2.01
CA GLN A 119 -6.83 -12.78 1.80
C GLN A 119 -7.31 -11.93 0.63
N ALA A 120 -7.93 -12.53 -0.40
CA ALA A 120 -8.50 -11.80 -1.52
C ALA A 120 -9.67 -10.89 -1.12
N LEU A 121 -10.22 -11.03 0.08
CA LEU A 121 -11.29 -10.14 0.58
C LEU A 121 -10.81 -8.70 0.76
N SER A 122 -9.57 -8.47 1.18
CA SER A 122 -9.04 -7.12 1.36
C SER A 122 -9.02 -6.30 0.06
N PRO A 123 -8.47 -6.76 -1.07
CA PRO A 123 -8.60 -6.06 -2.34
C PRO A 123 -10.06 -5.92 -2.81
N ILE A 124 -10.93 -6.92 -2.58
CA ILE A 124 -12.36 -6.82 -2.92
C ILE A 124 -13.02 -5.70 -2.13
N PHE A 125 -12.82 -5.63 -0.80
CA PHE A 125 -13.31 -4.54 0.02
C PHE A 125 -12.72 -3.19 -0.40
N THR A 126 -11.44 -3.14 -0.78
CA THR A 126 -10.81 -1.92 -1.27
C THR A 126 -11.50 -1.41 -2.53
N ILE A 127 -11.71 -2.27 -3.52
CA ILE A 127 -12.39 -1.91 -4.78
C ILE A 127 -13.82 -1.43 -4.51
N ALA A 128 -14.54 -2.08 -3.60
CA ALA A 128 -15.92 -1.74 -3.28
C ALA A 128 -16.04 -0.43 -2.47
N LEU A 129 -15.14 -0.18 -1.53
CA LEU A 129 -15.26 0.91 -0.57
C LEU A 129 -14.51 2.17 -0.99
N LEU A 130 -13.37 2.05 -1.69
CA LEU A 130 -12.55 3.20 -2.07
C LEU A 130 -13.31 4.28 -2.85
N PRO A 131 -14.19 3.96 -3.81
CA PRO A 131 -14.97 4.98 -4.50
C PRO A 131 -15.88 5.78 -3.56
N ALA A 132 -16.50 5.13 -2.57
CA ALA A 132 -17.36 5.81 -1.59
C ALA A 132 -16.56 6.79 -0.72
N PHE A 133 -15.37 6.39 -0.24
CA PHE A 133 -14.48 7.26 0.52
C PHE A 133 -13.92 8.40 -0.34
N SER A 134 -13.51 8.13 -1.57
CA SER A 134 -13.04 9.15 -2.50
C SER A 134 -14.10 10.21 -2.79
N ASN A 135 -15.35 9.79 -3.05
CA ASN A 135 -16.47 10.69 -3.27
C ASN A 135 -16.77 11.53 -2.02
N ARG A 136 -16.76 10.91 -0.85
CA ARG A 136 -16.93 11.62 0.42
C ARG A 136 -15.86 12.68 0.64
N TRP A 137 -14.59 12.33 0.48
CA TRP A 137 -13.48 13.27 0.64
C TRP A 137 -13.52 14.41 -0.40
N ALA A 138 -13.90 14.11 -1.64
CA ALA A 138 -14.09 15.13 -2.68
C ALA A 138 -15.27 16.06 -2.34
N HIS A 139 -16.33 15.57 -1.72
CA HIS A 139 -17.44 16.39 -1.25
C HIS A 139 -17.01 17.28 -0.07
N GLU A 140 -16.31 16.72 0.93
CA GLU A 140 -15.76 17.46 2.07
C GLU A 140 -14.82 18.59 1.60
N ALA A 141 -13.95 18.31 0.61
CA ALA A 141 -13.04 19.30 0.03
C ALA A 141 -13.80 20.45 -0.66
N ARG A 142 -14.84 20.13 -1.45
CA ARG A 142 -15.69 21.16 -2.10
C ARG A 142 -16.47 22.01 -1.11
N ALA A 143 -16.82 21.45 0.04
CA ALA A 143 -17.50 22.16 1.12
C ALA A 143 -16.55 22.97 2.02
N GLY A 144 -15.24 22.95 1.77
CA GLY A 144 -14.23 23.58 2.62
C GLY A 144 -14.09 22.93 4.01
N ALA A 145 -14.61 21.72 4.19
CA ALA A 145 -14.63 20.97 5.45
C ALA A 145 -13.66 19.75 5.39
N GLU A 146 -12.69 19.78 4.49
CA GLU A 146 -11.76 18.66 4.32
C GLU A 146 -10.94 18.42 5.59
N GLN A 147 -10.93 17.17 6.04
CA GLN A 147 -10.06 16.75 7.13
C GLN A 147 -8.61 16.74 6.70
N SER A 148 -7.71 17.16 7.58
CA SER A 148 -6.27 17.10 7.30
C SER A 148 -5.79 15.66 7.04
N ALA A 149 -4.76 15.52 6.20
CA ALA A 149 -4.16 14.23 5.90
C ALA A 149 -3.70 13.51 7.19
N ALA A 150 -3.16 14.24 8.16
CA ALA A 150 -2.74 13.68 9.45
C ALA A 150 -3.91 13.07 10.24
N ARG A 151 -5.10 13.70 10.22
CA ARG A 151 -6.31 13.14 10.84
C ARG A 151 -6.79 11.89 10.11
N LYS A 152 -6.81 11.91 8.77
CA LYS A 152 -7.15 10.74 7.97
C LYS A 152 -6.21 9.56 8.27
N LEU A 153 -4.90 9.80 8.40
CA LEU A 153 -3.92 8.79 8.81
C LEU A 153 -4.22 8.23 10.21
N ALA A 154 -4.48 9.11 11.20
CA ALA A 154 -4.83 8.68 12.55
C ALA A 154 -6.07 7.78 12.57
N ILE A 155 -7.14 8.15 11.83
CA ILE A 155 -8.35 7.36 11.68
C ILE A 155 -8.03 5.99 11.05
N GLY A 156 -7.18 5.97 10.02
CA GLY A 156 -6.77 4.73 9.36
C GLY A 156 -6.05 3.76 10.29
N VAL A 157 -5.08 4.25 11.06
CA VAL A 157 -4.35 3.42 12.02
C VAL A 157 -5.27 2.97 13.16
N ALA A 158 -6.22 3.81 13.60
CA ALA A 158 -7.23 3.44 14.58
C ALA A 158 -8.14 2.31 14.09
N PHE A 159 -8.60 2.36 12.84
CA PHE A 159 -9.35 1.24 12.24
C PHE A 159 -8.52 -0.05 12.26
N SER A 160 -7.23 0.03 11.94
CA SER A 160 -6.35 -1.14 12.00
C SER A 160 -6.21 -1.69 13.42
N ALA A 161 -6.13 -0.81 14.44
CA ALA A 161 -6.09 -1.22 15.84
C ALA A 161 -7.37 -1.98 16.25
N VAL A 162 -8.55 -1.50 15.82
CA VAL A 162 -9.83 -2.19 16.03
C VAL A 162 -9.83 -3.55 15.32
N GLY A 163 -9.33 -3.62 14.09
CA GLY A 163 -9.19 -4.87 13.35
C GLY A 163 -8.34 -5.91 14.11
N TRP A 164 -7.18 -5.49 14.64
CA TRP A 164 -6.32 -6.37 15.44
C TRP A 164 -6.98 -6.81 16.76
N LEU A 165 -7.76 -5.91 17.36
CA LEU A 165 -8.52 -6.27 18.58
C LEU A 165 -9.60 -7.30 18.30
N LEU A 166 -10.34 -7.17 17.18
CA LEU A 166 -11.32 -8.16 16.72
C LEU A 166 -10.67 -9.50 16.41
N MET A 167 -9.48 -9.49 15.80
CA MET A 167 -8.71 -10.70 15.55
C MET A 167 -8.28 -11.35 16.87
N ALA A 168 -7.79 -10.57 17.84
CA ALA A 168 -7.43 -11.06 19.16
C ALA A 168 -8.65 -11.69 19.88
N ALA A 169 -9.80 -11.00 19.86
CA ALA A 169 -11.04 -11.51 20.43
C ALA A 169 -11.47 -12.84 19.79
N SER A 170 -11.36 -12.95 18.46
CA SER A 170 -11.66 -14.19 17.73
C SER A 170 -10.73 -15.35 18.10
N ALA A 171 -9.54 -15.04 18.59
CA ALA A 171 -8.53 -16.04 18.93
C ALA A 171 -8.57 -16.49 20.40
N VAL A 172 -9.36 -15.84 21.27
CA VAL A 172 -9.37 -16.12 22.73
C VAL A 172 -9.65 -17.59 23.01
N ASP A 173 -10.74 -18.12 22.46
CA ASP A 173 -11.18 -19.49 22.72
C ASP A 173 -10.77 -20.47 21.61
N SER A 174 -9.93 -20.03 20.66
CA SER A 174 -9.50 -20.88 19.56
C SER A 174 -8.40 -21.84 19.99
N THR A 175 -8.64 -23.13 19.75
CA THR A 175 -7.66 -24.21 19.91
C THR A 175 -7.55 -24.99 18.60
N PRO A 176 -6.52 -25.83 18.42
CA PRO A 176 -6.45 -26.70 17.23
C PRO A 176 -7.68 -27.63 17.09
N THR A 177 -8.34 -27.97 18.22
CA THR A 177 -9.51 -28.85 18.29
C THR A 177 -10.82 -28.09 18.35
N SER A 178 -10.82 -26.82 18.77
CA SER A 178 -12.00 -25.94 18.82
C SER A 178 -11.73 -24.68 18.03
N LYS A 179 -12.12 -24.69 16.76
CA LYS A 179 -11.86 -23.57 15.84
C LYS A 179 -12.81 -22.41 16.09
N SER A 180 -12.32 -21.20 15.93
CA SER A 180 -13.13 -19.98 16.03
C SER A 180 -14.03 -19.81 14.80
N SER A 181 -15.14 -19.08 14.98
CA SER A 181 -16.01 -18.68 13.86
C SER A 181 -15.27 -17.79 12.87
N LEU A 182 -15.61 -17.92 11.60
CA LEU A 182 -15.07 -17.08 10.52
C LEU A 182 -15.53 -15.60 10.62
N LEU A 183 -16.64 -15.31 11.29
CA LEU A 183 -17.23 -13.96 11.33
C LEU A 183 -16.30 -12.91 11.96
N GLY A 184 -15.62 -13.24 13.05
CA GLY A 184 -14.68 -12.33 13.69
C GLY A 184 -13.49 -11.96 12.79
N PRO A 185 -12.77 -12.93 12.22
CA PRO A 185 -11.74 -12.70 11.22
C PRO A 185 -12.21 -11.91 9.99
N LEU A 186 -13.43 -12.13 9.50
CA LEU A 186 -14.01 -11.35 8.39
C LEU A 186 -14.23 -9.88 8.79
N ALA A 187 -14.80 -9.65 9.98
CA ALA A 187 -14.96 -8.30 10.51
C ALA A 187 -13.59 -7.63 10.69
N ALA A 188 -12.59 -8.33 11.23
CA ALA A 188 -11.24 -7.83 11.36
C ALA A 188 -10.65 -7.42 10.00
N ASN A 189 -10.83 -8.26 8.96
CA ASN A 189 -10.36 -7.97 7.60
C ASN A 189 -11.00 -6.70 7.03
N LEU A 190 -12.29 -6.48 7.26
CA LEU A 190 -12.96 -5.25 6.87
C LEU A 190 -12.32 -4.01 7.54
N PHE A 191 -12.07 -4.07 8.87
CA PHE A 191 -11.45 -2.96 9.59
C PHE A 191 -10.00 -2.71 9.15
N TYR A 192 -9.21 -3.75 8.84
CA TYR A 192 -7.87 -3.58 8.25
C TYR A 192 -7.95 -2.86 6.91
N THR A 193 -8.90 -3.24 6.06
CA THR A 193 -9.09 -2.63 4.74
C THR A 193 -9.51 -1.16 4.88
N LEU A 194 -10.43 -0.85 5.78
CA LEU A 194 -10.80 0.54 6.10
C LEU A 194 -9.59 1.34 6.56
N GLY A 195 -8.75 0.74 7.41
CA GLY A 195 -7.49 1.34 7.84
C GLY A 195 -6.57 1.63 6.66
N HIS A 196 -6.37 0.65 5.79
CA HIS A 196 -5.47 0.78 4.63
C HIS A 196 -5.95 1.80 3.60
N ILE A 197 -7.26 1.89 3.35
CA ILE A 197 -7.84 2.93 2.49
C ILE A 197 -7.49 4.34 2.98
N HIS A 198 -7.42 4.53 4.30
CA HIS A 198 -7.06 5.84 4.89
C HIS A 198 -5.54 6.05 4.93
N VAL A 199 -4.72 5.03 5.10
CA VAL A 199 -3.27 5.18 5.21
C VAL A 199 -2.58 5.17 3.84
N GLY A 200 -2.85 4.19 2.99
CA GLY A 200 -2.15 3.99 1.73
C GLY A 200 -2.26 5.20 0.78
N PRO A 201 -3.45 5.47 0.21
CA PRO A 201 -3.63 6.56 -0.74
C PRO A 201 -3.39 7.94 -0.14
N VAL A 202 -3.86 8.19 1.09
CA VAL A 202 -3.71 9.50 1.75
C VAL A 202 -2.24 9.77 2.11
N GLY A 203 -1.53 8.76 2.60
CA GLY A 203 -0.10 8.89 2.91
C GLY A 203 0.73 9.11 1.65
N LEU A 204 0.48 8.36 0.58
CA LEU A 204 1.14 8.57 -0.70
C LEU A 204 0.87 9.97 -1.26
N ALA A 205 -0.37 10.44 -1.24
CA ALA A 205 -0.72 11.80 -1.66
C ALA A 205 -0.05 12.86 -0.78
N LEU A 206 0.06 12.63 0.53
CA LEU A 206 0.72 13.55 1.45
C LEU A 206 2.22 13.66 1.14
N VAL A 207 2.92 12.54 0.94
CA VAL A 207 4.36 12.58 0.67
C VAL A 207 4.69 13.20 -0.68
N THR A 208 3.86 12.99 -1.70
CA THR A 208 4.06 13.64 -3.01
C THR A 208 3.80 15.15 -2.96
N ARG A 209 2.76 15.60 -2.24
CA ARG A 209 2.45 17.04 -2.07
C ARG A 209 3.49 17.78 -1.23
N CYS A 210 4.08 17.13 -0.24
CA CYS A 210 5.10 17.73 0.62
C CYS A 210 6.52 17.55 0.09
N ALA A 211 6.71 16.88 -1.05
CA ALA A 211 8.03 16.70 -1.64
C ALA A 211 8.62 18.03 -2.14
N PRO A 212 9.93 18.25 -1.98
CA PRO A 212 10.60 19.35 -2.65
C PRO A 212 10.43 19.24 -4.17
N HIS A 213 10.39 20.35 -4.87
CA HIS A 213 10.27 20.40 -6.33
C HIS A 213 11.33 19.53 -7.01
N GLY A 214 10.90 18.62 -7.89
CA GLY A 214 11.77 17.67 -8.60
C GLY A 214 12.20 16.46 -7.77
N ALA A 215 11.75 16.32 -6.52
CA ALA A 215 12.06 15.19 -5.64
C ALA A 215 10.83 14.29 -5.36
N GLU A 216 9.74 14.44 -6.12
CA GLU A 216 8.48 13.70 -5.93
C GLU A 216 8.71 12.18 -6.03
N SER A 217 9.50 11.74 -7.01
CA SER A 217 9.84 10.31 -7.18
C SER A 217 10.64 9.77 -5.99
N SER A 218 11.54 10.57 -5.43
CA SER A 218 12.33 10.21 -4.24
C SER A 218 11.43 10.11 -3.01
N ALA A 219 10.45 11.00 -2.88
CA ALA A 219 9.46 10.95 -1.80
C ALA A 219 8.59 9.69 -1.87
N VAL A 220 8.13 9.31 -3.07
CA VAL A 220 7.44 8.02 -3.30
C VAL A 220 8.36 6.85 -2.96
N GLY A 221 9.63 6.89 -3.38
CA GLY A 221 10.62 5.88 -3.03
C GLY A 221 10.81 5.72 -1.52
N LEU A 222 10.86 6.83 -0.77
CA LEU A 222 10.95 6.83 0.69
C LEU A 222 9.68 6.24 1.34
N TRP A 223 8.49 6.53 0.81
CA TRP A 223 7.24 5.93 1.25
C TRP A 223 7.25 4.40 1.07
N LEU A 224 7.63 3.92 -0.11
CA LEU A 224 7.73 2.49 -0.39
C LEU A 224 8.82 1.81 0.46
N LEU A 225 9.94 2.50 0.68
CA LEU A 225 11.01 2.02 1.57
C LEU A 225 10.50 1.85 3.00
N SER A 226 9.68 2.78 3.50
CA SER A 226 9.10 2.68 4.85
C SER A 226 8.19 1.45 4.98
N SER A 227 7.39 1.13 3.95
CA SER A 227 6.61 -0.10 3.90
C SER A 227 7.51 -1.34 3.88
N GLY A 228 8.58 -1.33 3.06
CA GLY A 228 9.55 -2.42 3.02
C GLY A 228 10.28 -2.67 4.36
N VAL A 229 10.70 -1.60 5.04
CA VAL A 229 11.27 -1.69 6.40
C VAL A 229 10.23 -2.24 7.39
N GLY A 230 8.97 -1.79 7.27
CA GLY A 230 7.84 -2.37 8.03
C GLY A 230 7.71 -3.87 7.81
N GLY A 231 7.88 -4.36 6.57
CA GLY A 231 7.89 -5.78 6.23
C GLY A 231 9.01 -6.57 6.92
N VAL A 232 10.22 -6.01 6.99
CA VAL A 232 11.34 -6.61 7.76
C VAL A 232 11.00 -6.70 9.25
N LEU A 233 10.45 -5.63 9.81
CA LEU A 233 9.99 -5.62 11.21
C LEU A 233 8.86 -6.64 11.43
N ALA A 234 7.95 -6.79 10.46
CA ALA A 234 6.87 -7.78 10.51
C ALA A 234 7.42 -9.22 10.56
N GLY A 235 8.47 -9.53 9.80
CA GLY A 235 9.15 -10.82 9.88
C GLY A 235 9.65 -11.11 11.29
N SER A 236 10.30 -10.13 11.93
CA SER A 236 10.78 -10.24 13.32
C SER A 236 9.63 -10.39 14.31
N LEU A 237 8.54 -9.62 14.16
CA LEU A 237 7.34 -9.75 15.01
C LEU A 237 6.66 -11.10 14.80
N GLY A 238 6.60 -11.61 13.57
CA GLY A 238 5.98 -12.87 13.22
C GLY A 238 6.57 -14.07 13.97
N THR A 239 7.84 -14.02 14.37
CA THR A 239 8.47 -15.09 15.16
C THR A 239 7.79 -15.31 16.51
N TYR A 240 7.19 -14.27 17.09
CA TYR A 240 6.46 -14.38 18.35
C TYR A 240 5.11 -15.08 18.22
N TYR A 241 4.56 -15.25 17.01
CA TYR A 241 3.32 -15.98 16.77
C TYR A 241 3.44 -17.44 17.20
N SER A 242 4.59 -18.07 17.01
CA SER A 242 4.85 -19.45 17.46
C SER A 242 5.11 -19.56 18.96
N LEU A 243 5.49 -18.47 19.63
CA LEU A 243 5.85 -18.45 21.06
C LEU A 243 4.68 -18.07 21.97
N TRP A 244 3.72 -17.31 21.44
CA TRP A 244 2.58 -16.81 22.20
C TRP A 244 1.28 -17.45 21.74
N SER A 245 0.23 -17.37 22.56
CA SER A 245 -1.10 -17.69 22.06
C SER A 245 -1.51 -16.69 20.98
N PRO A 246 -2.26 -17.12 19.94
CA PRO A 246 -2.73 -16.21 18.89
C PRO A 246 -3.46 -14.98 19.43
N ALA A 247 -4.29 -15.14 20.46
CA ALA A 247 -4.98 -14.03 21.11
C ALA A 247 -4.00 -13.00 21.68
N ARG A 248 -2.96 -13.44 22.39
CA ARG A 248 -1.92 -12.55 22.93
C ARG A 248 -1.13 -11.87 21.82
N PHE A 249 -0.79 -12.60 20.77
CA PHE A 249 -0.07 -12.05 19.63
C PHE A 249 -0.86 -10.90 18.97
N PHE A 250 -2.12 -11.15 18.59
CA PHE A 250 -2.97 -10.13 17.96
C PHE A 250 -3.33 -8.98 18.92
N ALA A 251 -3.46 -9.22 20.22
CA ALA A 251 -3.65 -8.16 21.20
C ALA A 251 -2.43 -7.23 21.29
N ASN A 252 -1.20 -7.75 21.14
CA ASN A 252 0.00 -6.91 21.07
C ASN A 252 0.02 -6.07 19.79
N LEU A 253 -0.38 -6.62 18.64
CA LEU A 253 -0.50 -5.83 17.40
C LEU A 253 -1.54 -4.73 17.54
N ALA A 254 -2.68 -5.00 18.19
CA ALA A 254 -3.68 -3.98 18.53
C ALA A 254 -3.08 -2.88 19.41
N GLY A 255 -2.29 -3.25 20.43
CA GLY A 255 -1.60 -2.31 21.30
C GLY A 255 -0.59 -1.43 20.54
N ILE A 256 0.21 -2.02 19.65
CA ILE A 256 1.16 -1.28 18.80
C ILE A 256 0.41 -0.30 17.90
N ALA A 257 -0.65 -0.73 17.23
CA ALA A 257 -1.46 0.13 16.37
C ALA A 257 -2.17 1.24 17.16
N ALA A 258 -2.69 0.95 18.35
CA ALA A 258 -3.31 1.94 19.22
C ALA A 258 -2.29 2.98 19.72
N ALA A 259 -1.09 2.56 20.12
CA ALA A 259 -0.01 3.45 20.51
C ALA A 259 0.42 4.35 19.32
N CYS A 260 0.57 3.77 18.13
CA CYS A 260 0.86 4.53 16.91
C CYS A 260 -0.24 5.57 16.63
N THR A 261 -1.52 5.19 16.75
CA THR A 261 -2.66 6.11 16.62
C THR A 261 -2.56 7.27 17.59
N LEU A 262 -2.29 6.99 18.87
CA LEU A 262 -2.17 8.02 19.89
C LEU A 262 -1.02 8.98 19.57
N VAL A 263 0.14 8.49 19.17
CA VAL A 263 1.28 9.32 18.79
C VAL A 263 0.93 10.21 17.59
N ILE A 264 0.26 9.67 16.56
CA ILE A 264 -0.18 10.47 15.42
C ILE A 264 -1.15 11.56 15.86
N ILE A 265 -2.15 11.25 16.69
CA ILE A 265 -3.12 12.25 17.21
C ILE A 265 -2.41 13.38 17.96
N LEU A 266 -1.45 13.05 18.82
CA LEU A 266 -0.68 14.05 19.55
C LEU A 266 0.21 14.92 18.64
N LEU A 267 0.63 14.38 17.50
CA LEU A 267 1.44 15.09 16.51
C LEU A 267 0.63 15.82 15.45
N VAL A 268 -0.68 15.55 15.30
CA VAL A 268 -1.55 16.22 14.30
C VAL A 268 -1.36 17.74 14.29
N PRO A 269 -1.39 18.49 15.44
CA PRO A 269 -1.27 19.94 15.38
C PRO A 269 0.10 20.43 14.88
N ARG A 270 1.16 19.61 15.09
CA ARG A 270 2.50 19.91 14.56
C ARG A 270 2.61 19.61 13.08
N LEU A 271 2.09 18.47 12.65
CA LEU A 271 2.07 18.05 11.25
C LEU A 271 1.25 19.01 10.38
N GLU A 272 0.09 19.47 10.87
CA GLU A 272 -0.74 20.47 10.19
C GLU A 272 -0.04 21.83 10.07
N ARG A 273 0.74 22.24 11.07
CA ARG A 273 1.53 23.49 10.99
C ARG A 273 2.66 23.39 9.96
N ILE A 274 3.32 22.24 9.88
CA ILE A 274 4.36 22.01 8.87
C ILE A 274 3.76 22.01 7.47
N ALA A 275 2.65 21.29 7.26
CA ALA A 275 1.98 21.24 5.96
C ALA A 275 1.54 22.63 5.48
N ARG A 276 0.92 23.45 6.35
CA ARG A 276 0.53 24.83 6.00
C ARG A 276 1.72 25.75 5.74
N GLY A 277 2.84 25.56 6.42
CA GLY A 277 4.07 26.32 6.16
C GLY A 277 4.73 26.00 4.81
N ILE A 278 4.42 24.83 4.24
CA ILE A 278 4.90 24.39 2.91
C ILE A 278 4.03 25.01 1.80
N GLU A 279 2.71 25.18 2.03
CA GLU A 279 1.78 25.75 1.05
C GLU A 279 1.95 27.28 0.86
N VAL A 280 2.61 27.97 1.78
CA VAL A 280 2.79 29.43 1.80
C VAL A 280 4.20 29.85 1.32
N SER A 281 5.12 28.96 1.16
CA SER A 281 6.48 29.18 0.69
C SER A 281 6.67 28.80 -0.77
#